data_9b1077da15c9833c9285481a1e6fa95d
#
_entry.id   9b1077da15c9833c9285481a1e6fa95d
#
_cell.length_a   1.000
_cell.length_b   1.000
_cell.length_c   1.000
_cell.angle_alpha   90.00
_cell.angle_beta   90.00
_cell.angle_gamma   90.00
#
_symmetry.space_group_name_H-M   'P 1'
#
loop_
_entity.id
_entity.type
_entity.pdbx_description
1 polymer ?
#
loop_
_entity_poly.entity_id
_entity_poly.type
_entity_poly.pdbx_seq_one_letter_code
_entity_poly.pdbx_strand_id
1 'polypeptide(L)'
;MYDAIEFRGFDQEDVDTLEQYSGVPVWNGLTDMDHPTQTLANFLTLQENIDKPLNEISYAYVGHGQSNMCNALMSGAVKMGMDFRLIGPKQFWPAGPFYEECLKVAKETGATITCTDNVAEGVKGLDVIYTGVWVTMGDTYDMWEERINLFKPFQINADMMALTGNPNTKFCHCLPAFHNTETQVGK
;
A
#
# COMPACT_ATOMS: atom_id res chain seq x y z
N MET A 1 6.69 -11.75 32.19
CA MET A 1 5.51 -11.92 31.36
C MET A 1 5.21 -10.57 30.72
N TYR A 2 4.73 -10.59 29.51
CA TYR A 2 4.38 -9.39 28.75
C TYR A 2 2.87 -9.30 28.64
N ASP A 3 2.32 -8.09 28.57
CA ASP A 3 0.87 -7.86 28.46
C ASP A 3 0.40 -7.84 27.00
N ALA A 4 1.35 -7.75 26.07
CA ALA A 4 1.14 -7.79 24.62
C ALA A 4 2.44 -8.11 23.88
N ILE A 5 2.33 -8.50 22.60
CA ILE A 5 3.45 -8.83 21.73
C ILE A 5 3.30 -8.07 20.42
N GLU A 6 4.36 -7.44 19.95
CA GLU A 6 4.48 -6.99 18.56
C GLU A 6 5.40 -7.97 17.82
N PHE A 7 4.91 -8.53 16.72
CA PHE A 7 5.67 -9.40 15.83
C PHE A 7 6.09 -8.64 14.57
N ARG A 8 7.35 -8.76 14.20
CA ARG A 8 7.87 -8.32 12.91
C ARG A 8 8.77 -9.40 12.34
N GLY A 9 8.34 -10.01 11.25
CA GLY A 9 9.02 -11.16 10.64
C GLY A 9 8.77 -11.24 9.15
N PHE A 10 8.80 -12.45 8.62
CA PHE A 10 8.56 -12.72 7.21
C PHE A 10 7.20 -13.42 7.03
N ASP A 11 7.03 -14.62 7.55
CA ASP A 11 5.84 -15.44 7.31
C ASP A 11 4.62 -14.95 8.11
N GLN A 12 3.49 -14.78 7.44
CA GLN A 12 2.22 -14.46 8.08
C GLN A 12 1.79 -15.56 9.08
N GLU A 13 2.04 -16.83 8.77
CA GLU A 13 1.70 -17.97 9.64
C GLU A 13 2.37 -17.90 11.02
N ASP A 14 3.56 -17.30 11.10
CA ASP A 14 4.26 -17.13 12.38
C ASP A 14 3.49 -16.20 13.32
N VAL A 15 2.98 -15.06 12.82
CA VAL A 15 2.21 -14.13 13.65
C VAL A 15 0.85 -14.71 14.03
N ASP A 16 0.21 -15.42 13.12
CA ASP A 16 -1.08 -16.11 13.37
C ASP A 16 -0.92 -17.19 14.44
N THR A 17 0.16 -17.98 14.36
CA THR A 17 0.52 -18.97 15.39
C THR A 17 0.79 -18.31 16.74
N LEU A 18 1.54 -17.21 16.73
CA LEU A 18 1.84 -16.46 17.95
C LEU A 18 0.56 -15.92 18.60
N GLU A 19 -0.36 -15.38 17.83
CA GLU A 19 -1.66 -14.91 18.31
C GLU A 19 -2.46 -16.05 18.94
N GLN A 20 -2.55 -17.19 18.28
CA GLN A 20 -3.31 -18.35 18.74
C GLN A 20 -2.83 -18.90 20.10
N TYR A 21 -1.52 -18.87 20.38
CA TYR A 21 -0.94 -19.57 21.54
C TYR A 21 -0.38 -18.65 22.62
N SER A 22 -0.22 -17.35 22.39
CA SER A 22 0.41 -16.44 23.36
C SER A 22 -0.45 -16.13 24.58
N GLY A 23 -1.78 -16.17 24.44
CA GLY A 23 -2.73 -15.79 25.49
C GLY A 23 -2.74 -14.29 25.81
N VAL A 24 -2.07 -13.46 24.99
CA VAL A 24 -2.05 -11.99 25.09
C VAL A 24 -2.27 -11.39 23.68
N PRO A 25 -2.68 -10.13 23.56
CA PRO A 25 -2.82 -9.49 22.25
C PRO A 25 -1.50 -9.51 21.48
N VAL A 26 -1.59 -9.82 20.18
CA VAL A 26 -0.46 -9.81 19.25
C VAL A 26 -0.72 -8.81 18.14
N TRP A 27 0.25 -7.94 17.85
CA TRP A 27 0.21 -7.01 16.72
C TRP A 27 1.15 -7.46 15.61
N ASN A 28 0.63 -7.48 14.39
CA ASN A 28 1.46 -7.64 13.21
C ASN A 28 2.18 -6.31 12.89
N GLY A 29 3.46 -6.21 13.22
CA GLY A 29 4.33 -5.06 12.90
C GLY A 29 4.82 -5.09 11.45
N LEU A 30 4.90 -6.25 10.81
CA LEU A 30 5.14 -6.50 9.40
C LEU A 30 5.28 -7.99 9.13
N THR A 31 4.68 -8.45 8.04
CA THR A 31 4.96 -9.73 7.38
C THR A 31 5.13 -9.54 5.88
N ASP A 32 5.39 -10.61 5.14
CA ASP A 32 5.40 -10.61 3.67
C ASP A 32 4.02 -10.28 3.07
N MET A 33 2.94 -10.55 3.80
CA MET A 33 1.57 -10.34 3.35
C MET A 33 0.97 -9.01 3.76
N ASP A 34 1.34 -8.47 4.94
CA ASP A 34 0.65 -7.30 5.50
C ASP A 34 1.56 -6.44 6.38
N HIS A 35 1.21 -5.16 6.54
CA HIS A 35 1.88 -4.20 7.44
C HIS A 35 0.87 -3.24 8.07
N PRO A 36 -0.05 -3.75 8.93
CA PRO A 36 -1.17 -2.95 9.44
C PRO A 36 -0.74 -1.76 10.29
N THR A 37 0.35 -1.85 11.05
CA THR A 37 0.86 -0.72 11.85
C THR A 37 1.32 0.45 10.96
N GLN A 38 1.86 0.20 9.77
CA GLN A 38 2.18 1.25 8.80
C GLN A 38 0.91 1.93 8.27
N THR A 39 -0.14 1.16 8.03
CA THR A 39 -1.43 1.73 7.59
C THR A 39 -2.04 2.65 8.65
N LEU A 40 -1.99 2.25 9.93
CA LEU A 40 -2.43 3.12 11.03
C LEU A 40 -1.62 4.41 11.11
N ALA A 41 -0.29 4.33 10.99
CA ALA A 41 0.59 5.49 10.95
C ALA A 41 0.27 6.41 9.75
N ASN A 42 -0.02 5.84 8.58
CA ASN A 42 -0.44 6.60 7.42
C ASN A 42 -1.76 7.32 7.67
N PHE A 43 -2.77 6.65 8.22
CA PHE A 43 -4.06 7.26 8.50
C PHE A 43 -3.96 8.41 9.51
N LEU A 44 -3.14 8.27 10.54
CA LEU A 44 -2.84 9.36 11.46
C LEU A 44 -2.21 10.55 10.72
N THR A 45 -1.23 10.27 9.86
CA THR A 45 -0.59 11.30 9.02
C THR A 45 -1.61 12.00 8.11
N LEU A 46 -2.55 11.25 7.51
CA LEU A 46 -3.60 11.84 6.67
C LEU A 46 -4.53 12.75 7.47
N GLN A 47 -4.96 12.32 8.65
CA GLN A 47 -5.82 13.11 9.54
C GLN A 47 -5.14 14.42 10.01
N GLU A 48 -3.81 14.41 10.18
CA GLU A 48 -3.03 15.60 10.55
C GLU A 48 -2.80 16.57 9.40
N ASN A 49 -2.92 16.13 8.13
CA ASN A 49 -2.50 16.90 6.95
C ASN A 49 -3.61 17.14 5.91
N ILE A 50 -4.79 16.53 6.08
CA ILE A 50 -5.93 16.65 5.17
C ILE A 50 -7.17 16.93 6.00
N ASP A 51 -7.81 18.05 5.72
CA ASP A 51 -9.05 18.48 6.42
C ASP A 51 -10.28 17.79 5.77
N LYS A 52 -10.30 16.46 5.84
CA LYS A 52 -11.41 15.60 5.40
C LYS A 52 -11.50 14.39 6.32
N PRO A 53 -12.69 13.84 6.57
CA PRO A 53 -12.83 12.56 7.23
C PRO A 53 -12.26 11.44 6.31
N LEU A 54 -11.76 10.35 6.90
CA LEU A 54 -11.08 9.29 6.14
C LEU A 54 -11.94 8.71 5.00
N ASN A 55 -13.22 8.55 5.21
CA ASN A 55 -14.15 8.01 4.21
C ASN A 55 -14.42 8.94 3.01
N GLU A 56 -13.93 10.18 3.05
CA GLU A 56 -13.99 11.12 1.92
C GLU A 56 -12.63 11.28 1.22
N ILE A 57 -11.59 10.59 1.70
CA ILE A 57 -10.26 10.62 1.12
C ILE A 57 -10.17 9.60 -0.02
N SER A 58 -9.71 10.07 -1.19
CA SER A 58 -9.32 9.22 -2.30
C SER A 58 -7.83 8.88 -2.20
N TYR A 59 -7.52 7.59 -2.11
CA TYR A 59 -6.21 7.08 -1.78
C TYR A 59 -5.73 6.06 -2.82
N ALA A 60 -4.62 6.34 -3.50
CA ALA A 60 -4.05 5.40 -4.45
C ALA A 60 -2.73 4.78 -3.99
N TYR A 61 -2.58 3.49 -4.25
CA TYR A 61 -1.28 2.82 -4.30
C TYR A 61 -0.83 2.69 -5.74
N VAL A 62 0.37 3.19 -6.05
CA VAL A 62 0.94 3.13 -7.40
C VAL A 62 2.14 2.20 -7.39
N GLY A 63 2.07 1.09 -8.14
CA GLY A 63 3.15 0.12 -8.22
C GLY A 63 2.71 -1.34 -8.14
N HIS A 64 3.42 -2.14 -7.32
CA HIS A 64 3.22 -3.58 -7.20
C HIS A 64 2.03 -3.92 -6.30
N GLY A 65 0.88 -4.21 -6.90
CA GLY A 65 -0.38 -4.43 -6.19
C GLY A 65 -0.49 -5.72 -5.38
N GLN A 66 0.50 -6.61 -5.47
CA GLN A 66 0.58 -7.83 -4.66
C GLN A 66 1.62 -7.71 -3.53
N SER A 67 2.06 -6.49 -3.21
CA SER A 67 2.96 -6.23 -2.10
C SER A 67 2.21 -6.16 -0.77
N ASN A 68 2.92 -6.46 0.32
CA ASN A 68 2.37 -6.32 1.68
C ASN A 68 1.85 -4.90 1.96
N MET A 69 2.51 -3.87 1.44
CA MET A 69 2.06 -2.49 1.59
C MET A 69 0.75 -2.21 0.85
N CYS A 70 0.60 -2.72 -0.38
CA CYS A 70 -0.67 -2.59 -1.09
C CYS A 70 -1.81 -3.31 -0.35
N ASN A 71 -1.55 -4.53 0.14
CA ASN A 71 -2.50 -5.30 0.93
C ASN A 71 -2.92 -4.53 2.19
N ALA A 72 -1.96 -4.03 2.97
CA ALA A 72 -2.21 -3.27 4.19
C ALA A 72 -3.05 -2.01 3.92
N LEU A 73 -2.67 -1.23 2.92
CA LEU A 73 -3.38 0.01 2.59
C LEU A 73 -4.78 -0.25 2.04
N MET A 74 -4.95 -1.27 1.19
CA MET A 74 -6.25 -1.67 0.67
C MET A 74 -7.17 -2.15 1.79
N SER A 75 -6.69 -3.05 2.66
CA SER A 75 -7.45 -3.55 3.81
C SER A 75 -7.87 -2.42 4.76
N GLY A 76 -6.95 -1.51 5.07
CA GLY A 76 -7.26 -0.34 5.89
C GLY A 76 -8.26 0.59 5.22
N ALA A 77 -8.05 0.90 3.95
CA ALA A 77 -8.93 1.80 3.20
C ALA A 77 -10.37 1.29 3.12
N VAL A 78 -10.56 -0.01 2.84
CA VAL A 78 -11.93 -0.56 2.79
C VAL A 78 -12.61 -0.57 4.15
N LYS A 79 -11.89 -0.79 5.24
CA LYS A 79 -12.44 -0.71 6.59
C LYS A 79 -12.87 0.71 6.98
N MET A 80 -12.20 1.72 6.43
CA MET A 80 -12.50 3.13 6.68
C MET A 80 -13.47 3.75 5.66
N GLY A 81 -14.00 2.98 4.71
CA GLY A 81 -14.96 3.47 3.71
C GLY A 81 -14.37 4.37 2.63
N MET A 82 -13.04 4.28 2.37
CA MET A 82 -12.31 5.15 1.45
C MET A 82 -12.49 4.76 -0.03
N ASP A 83 -12.19 5.70 -0.95
CA ASP A 83 -11.95 5.40 -2.37
C ASP A 83 -10.50 4.94 -2.54
N PHE A 84 -10.29 3.62 -2.64
CA PHE A 84 -8.97 3.03 -2.85
C PHE A 84 -8.74 2.69 -4.32
N ARG A 85 -7.60 3.15 -4.86
CA ARG A 85 -7.21 2.85 -6.24
C ARG A 85 -5.83 2.19 -6.29
N LEU A 86 -5.73 1.07 -6.99
CA LEU A 86 -4.47 0.48 -7.39
C LEU A 86 -4.15 0.89 -8.83
N ILE A 87 -3.01 1.52 -9.03
CA ILE A 87 -2.52 1.96 -10.33
C ILE A 87 -1.21 1.23 -10.62
N GLY A 88 -1.24 0.29 -11.56
CA GLY A 88 -0.08 -0.54 -11.86
C GLY A 88 -0.34 -1.57 -12.95
N PRO A 89 0.70 -2.32 -13.37
CA PRO A 89 0.57 -3.34 -14.41
C PRO A 89 -0.45 -4.41 -14.03
N LYS A 90 -1.30 -4.83 -14.98
CA LYS A 90 -2.39 -5.80 -14.77
C LYS A 90 -1.95 -7.10 -14.12
N GLN A 91 -0.77 -7.59 -14.46
CA GLN A 91 -0.22 -8.84 -13.91
C GLN A 91 0.07 -8.79 -12.41
N PHE A 92 0.11 -7.58 -11.82
CA PHE A 92 0.30 -7.35 -10.39
C PHE A 92 -0.95 -6.83 -9.68
N TRP A 93 -2.10 -6.91 -10.31
CA TRP A 93 -3.34 -6.60 -9.60
C TRP A 93 -3.61 -7.64 -8.52
N PRO A 94 -4.22 -7.25 -7.40
CA PRO A 94 -4.53 -8.17 -6.33
C PRO A 94 -5.52 -9.23 -6.79
N ALA A 95 -5.38 -10.43 -6.26
CA ALA A 95 -6.25 -11.56 -6.54
C ALA A 95 -6.28 -12.51 -5.34
N GLY A 96 -7.21 -13.47 -5.37
CA GLY A 96 -7.33 -14.51 -4.36
C GLY A 96 -8.12 -14.09 -3.11
N PRO A 97 -8.11 -14.96 -2.07
CA PRO A 97 -9.04 -14.85 -0.94
C PRO A 97 -8.97 -13.52 -0.19
N PHE A 98 -7.77 -12.96 -0.01
CA PHE A 98 -7.59 -11.68 0.67
C PHE A 98 -8.27 -10.52 -0.09
N TYR A 99 -8.11 -10.47 -1.41
CA TYR A 99 -8.76 -9.46 -2.25
C TYR A 99 -10.28 -9.62 -2.25
N GLU A 100 -10.77 -10.85 -2.32
CA GLU A 100 -12.21 -11.15 -2.25
C GLU A 100 -12.81 -10.69 -0.91
N GLU A 101 -12.08 -10.86 0.19
CA GLU A 101 -12.50 -10.36 1.49
C GLU A 101 -12.55 -8.82 1.53
N CYS A 102 -11.53 -8.15 0.98
CA CYS A 102 -11.56 -6.70 0.84
C CYS A 102 -12.76 -6.20 0.03
N LEU A 103 -13.16 -6.92 -1.03
CA LEU A 103 -14.35 -6.59 -1.82
C LEU A 103 -15.66 -6.75 -1.03
N LYS A 104 -15.74 -7.72 -0.11
CA LYS A 104 -16.91 -7.87 0.78
C LYS A 104 -16.99 -6.73 1.78
N VAL A 105 -15.86 -6.44 2.47
CA VAL A 105 -15.80 -5.33 3.43
C VAL A 105 -16.12 -3.99 2.75
N ALA A 106 -15.63 -3.76 1.52
CA ALA A 106 -15.93 -2.55 0.77
C ALA A 106 -17.45 -2.38 0.52
N LYS A 107 -18.18 -3.46 0.24
CA LYS A 107 -19.65 -3.40 0.09
C LYS A 107 -20.38 -3.03 1.38
N GLU A 108 -19.83 -3.45 2.54
CA GLU A 108 -20.43 -3.17 3.84
C GLU A 108 -20.17 -1.74 4.31
N THR A 109 -18.98 -1.22 4.01
CA THR A 109 -18.53 0.11 4.47
C THR A 109 -18.84 1.24 3.50
N GLY A 110 -19.18 0.90 2.24
CA GLY A 110 -19.36 1.88 1.16
C GLY A 110 -18.04 2.30 0.49
N ALA A 111 -16.93 1.63 0.82
CA ALA A 111 -15.64 1.85 0.15
C ALA A 111 -15.69 1.39 -1.32
N THR A 112 -14.78 1.95 -2.13
CA THR A 112 -14.57 1.50 -3.51
C THR A 112 -13.16 0.97 -3.68
N ILE A 113 -12.98 -0.05 -4.52
CA ILE A 113 -11.68 -0.54 -4.97
C ILE A 113 -11.66 -0.47 -6.49
N THR A 114 -10.70 0.26 -7.04
CA THR A 114 -10.50 0.36 -8.49
C THR A 114 -9.07 -0.06 -8.83
N CYS A 115 -8.92 -1.01 -9.78
CA CYS A 115 -7.61 -1.37 -10.35
C CYS A 115 -7.53 -0.85 -11.78
N THR A 116 -6.45 -0.15 -12.13
CA THR A 116 -6.22 0.38 -13.48
C THR A 116 -4.73 0.38 -13.84
N ASP A 117 -4.45 0.21 -15.12
CA ASP A 117 -3.13 0.45 -15.72
C ASP A 117 -3.07 1.81 -16.47
N ASN A 118 -4.18 2.53 -16.52
CA ASN A 118 -4.23 3.89 -17.07
C ASN A 118 -3.92 4.92 -15.96
N VAL A 119 -2.67 5.40 -15.96
CA VAL A 119 -2.17 6.35 -14.96
C VAL A 119 -3.02 7.63 -14.93
N ALA A 120 -3.30 8.21 -16.10
CA ALA A 120 -3.99 9.51 -16.17
C ALA A 120 -5.42 9.47 -15.62
N GLU A 121 -6.12 8.35 -15.81
CA GLU A 121 -7.46 8.14 -15.23
C GLU A 121 -7.37 7.80 -13.74
N GLY A 122 -6.42 6.93 -13.39
CA GLY A 122 -6.28 6.44 -12.02
C GLY A 122 -5.93 7.54 -11.02
N VAL A 123 -5.04 8.48 -11.40
CA VAL A 123 -4.60 9.54 -10.48
C VAL A 123 -5.56 10.73 -10.40
N LYS A 124 -6.54 10.82 -11.26
CA LYS A 124 -7.42 11.99 -11.35
C LYS A 124 -8.18 12.25 -10.05
N GLY A 125 -8.01 13.47 -9.52
CA GLY A 125 -8.72 13.95 -8.33
C GLY A 125 -8.25 13.33 -7.01
N LEU A 126 -7.14 12.59 -6.97
CA LEU A 126 -6.65 11.96 -5.75
C LEU A 126 -6.24 12.96 -4.68
N ASP A 127 -6.55 12.61 -3.44
CA ASP A 127 -6.03 13.31 -2.25
C ASP A 127 -4.64 12.78 -1.88
N VAL A 128 -4.39 11.48 -2.09
CA VAL A 128 -3.14 10.83 -1.68
C VAL A 128 -2.66 9.84 -2.72
N ILE A 129 -1.38 9.91 -3.04
CA ILE A 129 -0.66 8.89 -3.80
C ILE A 129 0.40 8.26 -2.90
N TYR A 130 0.36 6.94 -2.78
CA TYR A 130 1.35 6.14 -2.05
C TYR A 130 2.10 5.21 -3.01
N THR A 131 3.37 5.00 -2.76
CA THR A 131 4.16 3.98 -3.47
C THR A 131 5.16 3.30 -2.54
N GLY A 132 5.73 2.21 -3.01
CA GLY A 132 6.81 1.50 -2.38
C GLY A 132 7.91 1.16 -3.38
N VAL A 133 8.90 0.41 -2.94
CA VAL A 133 9.94 -0.12 -3.83
C VAL A 133 9.34 -1.13 -4.82
N TRP A 134 9.93 -1.22 -6.01
CA TRP A 134 9.43 -2.08 -7.08
C TRP A 134 9.83 -3.55 -6.95
N VAL A 135 10.87 -3.82 -6.18
CA VAL A 135 11.29 -5.17 -5.80
C VAL A 135 10.85 -5.39 -4.35
N THR A 136 10.01 -6.37 -4.14
CA THR A 136 9.34 -6.60 -2.86
C THR A 136 10.07 -7.65 -2.02
N MET A 137 9.63 -7.84 -0.78
CA MET A 137 10.15 -8.89 0.09
C MET A 137 9.97 -10.27 -0.58
N GLY A 138 11.06 -11.05 -0.63
CA GLY A 138 11.09 -12.35 -1.29
C GLY A 138 11.56 -12.32 -2.75
N ASP A 139 11.57 -11.18 -3.41
CA ASP A 139 12.15 -11.05 -4.76
C ASP A 139 13.69 -11.11 -4.72
N THR A 140 14.29 -11.68 -5.78
CA THR A 140 15.75 -11.75 -5.93
C THR A 140 16.30 -10.50 -6.63
N TYR A 141 17.61 -10.25 -6.45
CA TYR A 141 18.28 -9.10 -7.06
C TYR A 141 18.22 -9.10 -8.59
N ASP A 142 18.16 -10.28 -9.20
CA ASP A 142 18.14 -10.45 -10.65
C ASP A 142 16.85 -9.91 -11.31
N MET A 143 15.80 -9.71 -10.52
CA MET A 143 14.50 -9.21 -11.00
C MET A 143 14.47 -7.69 -11.18
N TRP A 144 15.50 -6.95 -10.74
CA TRP A 144 15.49 -5.49 -10.77
C TRP A 144 15.32 -4.90 -12.18
N GLU A 145 16.04 -5.42 -13.16
CA GLU A 145 15.98 -4.90 -14.53
C GLU A 145 14.59 -5.08 -15.14
N GLU A 146 14.00 -6.25 -14.95
CA GLU A 146 12.63 -6.53 -15.40
C GLU A 146 11.62 -5.63 -14.69
N ARG A 147 11.75 -5.49 -13.36
CA ARG A 147 10.87 -4.64 -12.54
C ARG A 147 10.97 -3.16 -12.94
N ILE A 148 12.18 -2.64 -13.13
CA ILE A 148 12.39 -1.25 -13.58
C ILE A 148 11.69 -1.02 -14.92
N ASN A 149 11.90 -1.90 -15.90
CA ASN A 149 11.28 -1.74 -17.21
C ASN A 149 9.76 -1.76 -17.14
N LEU A 150 9.19 -2.61 -16.29
CA LEU A 150 7.75 -2.79 -16.13
C LEU A 150 7.09 -1.64 -15.36
N PHE A 151 7.73 -1.17 -14.28
CA PHE A 151 7.16 -0.15 -13.41
C PHE A 151 7.54 1.28 -13.77
N LYS A 152 8.51 1.48 -14.66
CA LYS A 152 8.93 2.82 -15.09
C LYS A 152 7.78 3.73 -15.57
N PRO A 153 6.76 3.24 -16.31
CA PRO A 153 5.59 4.06 -16.67
C PRO A 153 4.75 4.51 -15.47
N PHE A 154 4.91 3.84 -14.32
CA PHE A 154 4.19 4.11 -13.07
C PHE A 154 5.06 4.84 -12.03
N GLN A 155 6.24 5.34 -12.44
CA GLN A 155 7.10 6.12 -11.56
C GLN A 155 6.43 7.44 -11.20
N ILE A 156 6.32 7.71 -9.89
CA ILE A 156 5.74 8.97 -9.41
C ILE A 156 6.77 10.08 -9.59
N ASN A 157 6.37 11.10 -10.34
CA ASN A 157 7.15 12.28 -10.65
C ASN A 157 6.24 13.52 -10.69
N ALA A 158 6.80 14.69 -10.96
CA ALA A 158 6.05 15.93 -11.01
C ALA A 158 4.91 15.91 -12.05
N ASP A 159 5.11 15.24 -13.18
CA ASP A 159 4.10 15.14 -14.24
C ASP A 159 2.91 14.30 -13.76
N MET A 160 3.16 13.16 -13.12
CA MET A 160 2.10 12.33 -12.53
C MET A 160 1.35 13.09 -11.44
N MET A 161 2.05 13.80 -10.57
CA MET A 161 1.40 14.64 -9.56
C MET A 161 0.52 15.74 -10.19
N ALA A 162 0.96 16.36 -11.27
CA ALA A 162 0.18 17.34 -12.00
C ALA A 162 -1.09 16.74 -12.65
N LEU A 163 -1.04 15.50 -13.12
CA LEU A 163 -2.19 14.78 -13.69
C LEU A 163 -3.33 14.56 -12.70
N THR A 164 -3.08 14.64 -11.40
CA THR A 164 -4.16 14.56 -10.39
C THR A 164 -5.17 15.69 -10.54
N GLY A 165 -4.74 16.85 -11.02
CA GLY A 165 -5.55 18.08 -11.06
C GLY A 165 -5.86 18.65 -9.67
N ASN A 166 -5.35 18.05 -8.60
CA ASN A 166 -5.50 18.50 -7.22
C ASN A 166 -4.14 19.01 -6.70
N PRO A 167 -3.96 20.33 -6.51
CA PRO A 167 -2.69 20.89 -6.06
C PRO A 167 -2.33 20.50 -4.61
N ASN A 168 -3.27 19.95 -3.87
CA ASN A 168 -3.09 19.56 -2.47
C ASN A 168 -2.80 18.04 -2.31
N THR A 169 -2.73 17.29 -3.41
CA THR A 169 -2.42 15.85 -3.36
C THR A 169 -1.14 15.59 -2.57
N LYS A 170 -1.22 14.71 -1.58
CA LYS A 170 -0.07 14.30 -0.77
C LYS A 170 0.62 13.11 -1.42
N PHE A 171 1.94 13.08 -1.30
CA PHE A 171 2.77 11.95 -1.70
C PHE A 171 3.30 11.24 -0.46
N CYS A 172 3.14 9.93 -0.41
CA CYS A 172 3.62 9.07 0.66
C CYS A 172 4.45 7.91 0.11
N HIS A 173 5.43 7.47 0.88
CA HIS A 173 6.29 6.33 0.55
C HIS A 173 6.73 5.62 1.83
N CYS A 174 6.73 4.29 1.87
CA CYS A 174 7.39 3.57 2.95
C CYS A 174 8.92 3.68 2.83
N LEU A 175 9.62 3.44 3.92
CA LEU A 175 11.09 3.40 3.91
C LEU A 175 11.58 1.94 3.91
N PRO A 176 12.69 1.64 3.21
CA PRO A 176 13.58 2.56 2.46
C PRO A 176 12.98 3.03 1.13
N ALA A 177 13.43 4.20 0.65
CA ALA A 177 13.08 4.75 -0.66
C ALA A 177 14.34 4.95 -1.50
N PHE A 178 14.29 4.56 -2.77
CA PHE A 178 15.39 4.77 -3.73
C PHE A 178 15.03 5.95 -4.65
N HIS A 179 15.56 7.12 -4.36
CA HIS A 179 15.15 8.37 -5.01
C HIS A 179 16.32 9.19 -5.59
N ASN A 180 17.55 8.68 -5.49
CA ASN A 180 18.74 9.37 -6.00
C ASN A 180 19.76 8.37 -6.56
N THR A 181 20.86 8.89 -7.11
CA THR A 181 21.94 8.10 -7.71
C THR A 181 23.03 7.66 -6.72
N GLU A 182 22.83 7.81 -5.41
CA GLU A 182 23.81 7.43 -4.39
C GLU A 182 23.77 5.94 -4.07
N THR A 183 22.65 5.27 -4.41
CA THR A 183 22.52 3.82 -4.25
C THR A 183 22.83 3.07 -5.54
N GLN A 184 23.20 1.79 -5.43
CA GLN A 184 23.47 0.94 -6.59
C GLN A 184 22.24 0.80 -7.50
N VAL A 185 21.06 0.81 -6.92
CA VAL A 185 19.77 0.68 -7.63
C VAL A 185 19.31 2.02 -8.23
N GLY A 186 19.69 3.14 -7.62
CA GLY A 186 19.33 4.48 -8.11
C GLY A 186 20.23 5.02 -9.22
N LYS A 187 21.32 4.31 -9.54
CA LYS A 187 22.23 4.63 -10.67
C LYS A 187 21.69 4.08 -11.98
#